data_6efda29b99d7ac9344e46a1120d2e59c
#
_entry.id   6efda29b99d7ac9344e46a1120d2e59c
#
_cell.length_a   1.000
_cell.length_b   1.000
_cell.length_c   1.000
_cell.angle_alpha   90.00
_cell.angle_beta   90.00
_cell.angle_gamma   90.00
#
_symmetry.space_group_name_H-M   'P 1'
#
loop_
_entity.id
_entity.type
_entity.pdbx_description
1 polymer ?
#
loop_
_entity_poly.entity_id
_entity_poly.type
_entity_poly.pdbx_seq_one_letter_code
_entity_poly.pdbx_strand_id
1 'polypeptide(L)'
;MKFGIERLLADPTLRAPLIGKRVALLAHPASVTADLTHSLDALMALGDLNITAAFGPQHGLRGDKQDNMIESPDFTDPEHGIAVFSLYGEVRRPTGQMMISFDVILIDLQDLGCRIYTFITTLLYILEAAAEHGKEVWVLDRPNPAGRPIEGLTLLNGWESFVGAGPIPMRHGLTLGELGNWFIAHYNIDVDYRVIEMEGYAPNSAPGYGWPEDRIWINPSPNAANINMARAYAGTVMVEGATISEGRGTTRALELFGAPDIDASAVLAKMRDFAPHWLSGCILRLCWFEPTFHKHVGTLCHGIQIHAEGPGYEHVGFKPWRLQALAFKAIRLLYPDYDLWRDFPYEYELGKLAIDVINGGPALRLWVDNPAATPAELDAMTSPDETAWEQERRAFLLY
;
A
#
# COMPACT_ATOMS: atom_id res chain seq x y z
N MET A 1 -11.80 18.33 -6.55
CA MET A 1 -10.36 18.09 -6.33
C MET A 1 -9.69 17.68 -7.63
N LYS A 2 -8.40 18.07 -7.87
CA LYS A 2 -7.63 17.62 -9.03
C LYS A 2 -6.39 16.86 -8.56
N PHE A 3 -6.11 15.72 -9.19
CA PHE A 3 -4.88 14.96 -8.96
C PHE A 3 -3.69 15.61 -9.70
N GLY A 4 -2.47 15.22 -9.35
CA GLY A 4 -1.26 15.75 -9.99
C GLY A 4 -1.26 15.59 -11.51
N ILE A 5 -1.69 14.42 -12.02
CA ILE A 5 -1.84 14.21 -13.48
C ILE A 5 -2.79 15.22 -14.13
N GLU A 6 -3.94 15.50 -13.52
CA GLU A 6 -4.93 16.44 -14.10
C GLU A 6 -4.41 17.88 -14.11
N ARG A 7 -3.63 18.25 -13.10
CA ARG A 7 -2.96 19.56 -13.08
C ARG A 7 -1.90 19.65 -14.16
N LEU A 8 -1.09 18.60 -14.33
CA LEU A 8 -0.08 18.56 -15.39
C LEU A 8 -0.72 18.67 -16.78
N LEU A 9 -1.83 17.94 -17.01
CA LEU A 9 -2.56 17.97 -18.27
C LEU A 9 -3.19 19.35 -18.57
N ALA A 10 -3.73 20.01 -17.54
CA ALA A 10 -4.45 21.27 -17.70
C ALA A 10 -3.55 22.50 -17.82
N ASP A 11 -2.34 22.46 -17.25
CA ASP A 11 -1.46 23.64 -17.14
C ASP A 11 -0.18 23.48 -18.01
N PRO A 12 -0.10 24.17 -19.17
CA PRO A 12 1.11 24.15 -20.02
C PRO A 12 2.36 24.67 -19.30
N THR A 13 2.22 25.51 -18.26
CA THR A 13 3.39 26.06 -17.54
C THR A 13 4.03 24.99 -16.66
N LEU A 14 3.25 24.05 -16.12
CA LEU A 14 3.76 22.89 -15.41
C LEU A 14 4.51 21.93 -16.36
N ARG A 15 4.05 21.81 -17.61
CA ARG A 15 4.68 20.94 -18.61
C ARG A 15 5.90 21.57 -19.30
N ALA A 16 6.02 22.88 -19.30
CA ALA A 16 7.08 23.58 -20.02
C ALA A 16 8.50 23.00 -19.81
N PRO A 17 8.90 22.59 -18.57
CA PRO A 17 10.21 21.98 -18.34
C PRO A 17 10.41 20.59 -18.97
N LEU A 18 9.32 19.92 -19.40
CA LEU A 18 9.35 18.59 -20.04
C LEU A 18 9.50 18.67 -21.56
N ILE A 19 9.26 19.86 -22.16
CA ILE A 19 9.33 20.05 -23.61
C ILE A 19 10.75 19.77 -24.09
N GLY A 20 10.86 18.92 -25.12
CA GLY A 20 12.13 18.52 -25.71
C GLY A 20 12.90 17.44 -24.96
N LYS A 21 12.45 17.04 -23.77
CA LYS A 21 13.00 15.89 -23.04
C LYS A 21 12.31 14.59 -23.45
N ARG A 22 13.03 13.48 -23.29
CA ARG A 22 12.44 12.14 -23.35
C ARG A 22 11.77 11.87 -22.02
N VAL A 23 10.49 11.57 -22.01
CA VAL A 23 9.68 11.38 -20.81
C VAL A 23 9.27 9.92 -20.70
N ALA A 24 9.45 9.32 -19.55
CA ALA A 24 8.88 8.02 -19.21
C ALA A 24 7.71 8.18 -18.23
N LEU A 25 6.82 7.19 -18.19
CA LEU A 25 5.71 7.13 -17.24
C LEU A 25 5.74 5.81 -16.46
N LEU A 26 5.82 5.88 -15.12
CA LEU A 26 5.54 4.75 -14.25
C LEU A 26 4.07 4.82 -13.83
N ALA A 27 3.29 3.82 -14.21
CA ALA A 27 1.85 3.81 -14.04
C ALA A 27 1.29 2.37 -13.87
N HIS A 28 0.02 2.30 -13.50
CA HIS A 28 -0.73 1.06 -13.30
C HIS A 28 -2.22 1.32 -13.62
N PRO A 29 -3.15 0.32 -13.54
CA PRO A 29 -4.55 0.51 -13.99
C PRO A 29 -5.32 1.66 -13.33
N ALA A 30 -4.98 2.04 -12.09
CA ALA A 30 -5.62 3.17 -11.41
C ALA A 30 -4.96 4.54 -11.69
N SER A 31 -3.95 4.58 -12.56
CA SER A 31 -3.37 5.82 -13.07
C SER A 31 -4.30 6.43 -14.11
N VAL A 32 -5.40 7.01 -13.63
CA VAL A 32 -6.45 7.58 -14.48
C VAL A 32 -6.81 8.99 -14.06
N THR A 33 -7.36 9.75 -15.00
CA THR A 33 -7.98 11.07 -14.80
C THR A 33 -9.41 10.92 -14.26
N ALA A 34 -10.11 12.02 -14.01
CA ALA A 34 -11.48 12.00 -13.48
C ALA A 34 -12.51 11.35 -14.41
N ASP A 35 -12.27 11.39 -15.72
CA ASP A 35 -13.10 10.76 -16.76
C ASP A 35 -12.65 9.34 -17.10
N LEU A 36 -11.75 8.77 -16.26
CA LEU A 36 -11.20 7.42 -16.36
C LEU A 36 -10.29 7.18 -17.57
N THR A 37 -9.81 8.24 -18.23
CA THR A 37 -8.77 8.09 -19.25
C THR A 37 -7.45 7.72 -18.59
N HIS A 38 -6.78 6.66 -19.06
CA HIS A 38 -5.49 6.25 -18.51
C HIS A 38 -4.44 7.33 -18.73
N SER A 39 -3.56 7.56 -17.76
CA SER A 39 -2.58 8.66 -17.78
C SER A 39 -1.62 8.57 -18.96
N LEU A 40 -1.27 7.36 -19.42
CA LEU A 40 -0.47 7.18 -20.63
C LEU A 40 -1.20 7.76 -21.86
N ASP A 41 -2.46 7.37 -22.04
CA ASP A 41 -3.27 7.81 -23.19
C ASP A 41 -3.48 9.33 -23.16
N ALA A 42 -3.77 9.87 -21.97
CA ALA A 42 -3.95 11.31 -21.79
C ALA A 42 -2.68 12.12 -22.11
N LEU A 43 -1.51 11.62 -21.69
CA LEU A 43 -0.22 12.26 -21.99
C LEU A 43 0.15 12.14 -23.47
N MET A 44 -0.09 10.98 -24.09
CA MET A 44 0.14 10.78 -25.53
C MET A 44 -0.77 11.68 -26.38
N ALA A 45 -2.02 11.86 -25.96
CA ALA A 45 -2.99 12.72 -26.66
C ALA A 45 -2.64 14.21 -26.65
N LEU A 46 -1.82 14.69 -25.71
CA LEU A 46 -1.37 16.09 -25.67
C LEU A 46 -0.54 16.46 -26.92
N GLY A 47 0.31 15.54 -27.39
CA GLY A 47 1.17 15.73 -28.56
C GLY A 47 2.32 16.73 -28.36
N ASP A 48 2.46 17.37 -27.22
CA ASP A 48 3.53 18.31 -26.87
C ASP A 48 4.66 17.66 -26.05
N LEU A 49 4.48 16.43 -25.55
CA LEU A 49 5.46 15.66 -24.80
C LEU A 49 6.00 14.48 -25.64
N ASN A 50 7.28 14.19 -25.49
CA ASN A 50 7.92 13.04 -26.11
C ASN A 50 7.96 11.85 -25.13
N ILE A 51 6.87 11.08 -25.09
CA ILE A 51 6.78 9.88 -24.24
C ILE A 51 7.53 8.74 -24.93
N THR A 52 8.64 8.29 -24.34
CA THR A 52 9.56 7.30 -24.93
C THR A 52 9.48 5.91 -24.35
N ALA A 53 8.97 5.78 -23.13
CA ALA A 53 8.82 4.50 -22.44
C ALA A 53 7.74 4.57 -21.36
N ALA A 54 7.23 3.42 -20.97
CA ALA A 54 6.42 3.27 -19.76
C ALA A 54 7.01 2.20 -18.84
N PHE A 55 6.64 2.24 -17.56
CA PHE A 55 7.05 1.29 -16.54
C PHE A 55 5.82 0.78 -15.79
N GLY A 56 5.79 -0.52 -15.49
CA GLY A 56 4.77 -1.14 -14.66
C GLY A 56 5.35 -1.58 -13.31
N PRO A 57 4.73 -1.24 -12.16
CA PRO A 57 5.11 -1.77 -10.85
C PRO A 57 4.61 -3.22 -10.68
N GLN A 58 4.60 -3.75 -9.44
CA GLN A 58 3.95 -5.02 -9.13
C GLN A 58 2.53 -5.04 -9.71
N HIS A 59 2.09 -6.20 -10.22
CA HIS A 59 0.89 -6.44 -11.02
C HIS A 59 0.94 -5.85 -12.45
N GLY A 60 1.97 -5.10 -12.82
CA GLY A 60 2.20 -4.56 -14.16
C GLY A 60 1.36 -3.34 -14.52
N LEU A 61 1.66 -2.74 -15.65
CA LEU A 61 0.95 -1.56 -16.19
C LEU A 61 -0.56 -1.83 -16.41
N ARG A 62 -0.93 -3.08 -16.72
CA ARG A 62 -2.32 -3.48 -17.01
C ARG A 62 -3.05 -4.13 -15.84
N GLY A 63 -2.35 -4.51 -14.75
CA GLY A 63 -2.94 -5.11 -13.56
C GLY A 63 -3.59 -6.48 -13.76
N ASP A 64 -3.08 -7.29 -14.69
CA ASP A 64 -3.65 -8.58 -15.07
C ASP A 64 -3.23 -9.76 -14.16
N LYS A 65 -2.27 -9.55 -13.26
CA LYS A 65 -1.77 -10.59 -12.34
C LYS A 65 -2.54 -10.58 -11.03
N GLN A 66 -3.47 -11.54 -10.86
CA GLN A 66 -4.42 -11.59 -9.73
C GLN A 66 -3.77 -11.86 -8.37
N ASP A 67 -2.74 -12.71 -8.33
CA ASP A 67 -2.05 -13.05 -7.08
C ASP A 67 -0.79 -12.21 -6.91
N ASN A 68 -0.36 -12.06 -5.65
CA ASN A 68 0.93 -11.47 -5.34
C ASN A 68 2.08 -12.41 -5.77
N MET A 69 3.29 -11.87 -5.92
CA MET A 69 4.49 -12.61 -6.32
C MET A 69 4.42 -13.26 -7.72
N ILE A 70 3.49 -12.82 -8.59
CA ILE A 70 3.48 -13.22 -10.00
C ILE A 70 4.18 -12.15 -10.84
N GLU A 71 5.25 -12.53 -11.51
CA GLU A 71 6.07 -11.65 -12.34
C GLU A 71 5.40 -11.28 -13.67
N SER A 72 5.71 -10.09 -14.16
CA SER A 72 5.25 -9.59 -15.47
C SER A 72 6.47 -9.37 -16.38
N PRO A 73 6.45 -9.82 -17.64
CA PRO A 73 7.54 -9.54 -18.58
C PRO A 73 7.47 -8.10 -19.13
N ASP A 74 8.58 -7.64 -19.70
CA ASP A 74 8.61 -6.46 -20.57
C ASP A 74 7.80 -6.72 -21.84
N PHE A 75 7.21 -5.66 -22.42
CA PHE A 75 6.48 -5.76 -23.67
C PHE A 75 6.51 -4.42 -24.43
N THR A 76 6.04 -4.42 -25.68
CA THR A 76 5.77 -3.19 -26.42
C THR A 76 4.29 -2.89 -26.34
N ASP A 77 3.93 -1.66 -25.93
CA ASP A 77 2.54 -1.24 -25.90
C ASP A 77 1.94 -1.28 -27.32
N PRO A 78 0.85 -2.03 -27.54
CA PRO A 78 0.32 -2.22 -28.90
C PRO A 78 -0.39 -0.99 -29.47
N GLU A 79 -0.79 -0.04 -28.64
CA GLU A 79 -1.49 1.16 -29.04
C GLU A 79 -0.52 2.29 -29.39
N HIS A 80 0.48 2.49 -28.55
CA HIS A 80 1.42 3.59 -28.67
C HIS A 80 2.79 3.19 -29.25
N GLY A 81 3.08 1.90 -29.36
CA GLY A 81 4.33 1.39 -29.93
C GLY A 81 5.58 1.66 -29.08
N ILE A 82 5.44 2.07 -27.82
CA ILE A 82 6.54 2.32 -26.89
C ILE A 82 6.89 1.09 -26.07
N ALA A 83 8.15 1.03 -25.58
CA ALA A 83 8.57 -0.01 -24.67
C ALA A 83 7.89 0.13 -23.30
N VAL A 84 7.41 -0.97 -22.72
CA VAL A 84 6.90 -1.06 -21.35
C VAL A 84 7.79 -2.00 -20.57
N PHE A 85 8.51 -1.43 -19.60
CA PHE A 85 9.41 -2.18 -18.72
C PHE A 85 8.70 -2.60 -17.44
N SER A 86 8.95 -3.83 -17.00
CA SER A 86 8.43 -4.35 -15.74
C SER A 86 9.42 -4.09 -14.60
N LEU A 87 8.93 -3.46 -13.53
CA LEU A 87 9.63 -3.36 -12.26
C LEU A 87 9.16 -4.43 -11.24
N TYR A 88 8.51 -5.46 -11.76
CA TYR A 88 8.17 -6.69 -11.04
C TYR A 88 8.25 -7.90 -12.00
N GLY A 89 9.41 -8.09 -12.61
CA GLY A 89 9.76 -9.15 -13.51
C GLY A 89 11.13 -9.73 -13.13
N GLU A 90 12.05 -9.75 -14.06
CA GLU A 90 13.46 -10.16 -13.80
C GLU A 90 14.13 -9.23 -12.78
N VAL A 91 13.71 -7.97 -12.71
CA VAL A 91 14.26 -6.96 -11.80
C VAL A 91 13.17 -6.23 -11.02
N ARG A 92 13.57 -5.68 -9.85
CA ARG A 92 12.76 -4.76 -9.03
C ARG A 92 13.32 -3.33 -9.09
N ARG A 93 14.63 -3.20 -9.33
CA ARG A 93 15.32 -1.94 -9.58
C ARG A 93 15.49 -1.73 -11.07
N PRO A 94 15.29 -0.50 -11.58
CA PRO A 94 15.58 -0.22 -13.00
C PRO A 94 17.03 -0.54 -13.35
N THR A 95 17.23 -1.15 -14.49
CA THR A 95 18.59 -1.39 -15.03
C THR A 95 19.12 -0.13 -15.72
N GLY A 96 20.45 -0.02 -15.89
CA GLY A 96 21.05 1.08 -16.65
C GLY A 96 20.49 1.19 -18.08
N GLN A 97 20.11 0.07 -18.71
CA GLN A 97 19.49 0.07 -20.04
C GLN A 97 18.08 0.70 -20.01
N MET A 98 17.30 0.43 -18.99
CA MET A 98 15.99 1.09 -18.78
C MET A 98 16.18 2.58 -18.54
N MET A 99 17.17 2.99 -17.75
CA MET A 99 17.45 4.38 -17.40
C MET A 99 17.93 5.25 -18.58
N ILE A 100 18.52 4.69 -19.63
CA ILE A 100 18.89 5.45 -20.81
C ILE A 100 17.70 5.75 -21.74
N SER A 101 16.54 5.14 -21.55
CA SER A 101 15.36 5.33 -22.39
C SER A 101 14.67 6.70 -22.20
N PHE A 102 14.96 7.43 -21.11
CA PHE A 102 14.32 8.70 -20.77
C PHE A 102 15.31 9.70 -20.14
N ASP A 103 14.87 10.94 -19.99
CA ASP A 103 15.54 12.01 -19.25
C ASP A 103 14.78 12.34 -17.96
N VAL A 104 13.45 12.27 -18.00
CA VAL A 104 12.54 12.51 -16.87
C VAL A 104 11.57 11.34 -16.75
N ILE A 105 11.33 10.83 -15.54
CA ILE A 105 10.25 9.87 -15.27
C ILE A 105 9.13 10.53 -14.49
N LEU A 106 7.90 10.40 -14.99
CA LEU A 106 6.67 10.76 -14.29
C LEU A 106 6.17 9.54 -13.53
N ILE A 107 5.86 9.69 -12.25
CA ILE A 107 5.33 8.62 -11.40
C ILE A 107 3.89 8.94 -11.07
N ASP A 108 2.95 8.14 -11.58
CA ASP A 108 1.52 8.29 -11.36
C ASP A 108 0.95 7.01 -10.74
N LEU A 109 1.20 6.81 -9.45
CA LEU A 109 0.82 5.59 -8.72
C LEU A 109 -0.19 5.90 -7.62
N GLN A 110 -1.24 5.07 -7.51
CA GLN A 110 -2.20 5.10 -6.42
C GLN A 110 -1.75 4.16 -5.30
N ASP A 111 -1.13 4.72 -4.27
CA ASP A 111 -0.74 4.01 -3.05
C ASP A 111 -1.96 3.73 -2.14
N LEU A 112 -1.80 2.84 -1.16
CA LEU A 112 -2.83 2.49 -0.16
C LEU A 112 -2.54 3.06 1.24
N GLY A 113 -1.45 3.79 1.44
CA GLY A 113 -1.06 4.37 2.73
C GLY A 113 -0.52 3.36 3.74
N CYS A 114 0.00 2.25 3.26
CA CYS A 114 0.53 1.15 4.05
C CYS A 114 1.96 0.80 3.60
N ARG A 115 2.91 0.67 4.55
CA ARG A 115 4.32 0.36 4.27
C ARG A 115 4.51 -0.86 3.37
N ILE A 116 3.67 -1.87 3.51
CA ILE A 116 3.75 -3.13 2.77
C ILE A 116 3.40 -2.96 1.29
N TYR A 117 2.67 -1.89 0.93
CA TYR A 117 2.28 -1.70 -0.46
C TYR A 117 3.49 -1.30 -1.31
N THR A 118 3.88 -2.15 -2.22
CA THR A 118 5.20 -2.15 -2.90
C THR A 118 5.50 -0.92 -3.74
N PHE A 119 4.50 -0.08 -4.03
CA PHE A 119 4.71 1.17 -4.78
C PHE A 119 5.64 2.14 -4.06
N ILE A 120 5.66 2.09 -2.73
CA ILE A 120 6.59 2.86 -1.90
C ILE A 120 8.04 2.45 -2.19
N THR A 121 8.31 1.14 -2.20
CA THR A 121 9.64 0.60 -2.49
C THR A 121 10.03 0.83 -3.95
N THR A 122 9.08 0.71 -4.87
CA THR A 122 9.30 1.05 -6.28
C THR A 122 9.71 2.51 -6.45
N LEU A 123 9.07 3.44 -5.73
CA LEU A 123 9.47 4.86 -5.71
C LEU A 123 10.91 5.02 -5.21
N LEU A 124 11.28 4.41 -4.08
CA LEU A 124 12.65 4.49 -3.56
C LEU A 124 13.67 3.99 -4.59
N TYR A 125 13.41 2.85 -5.21
CA TYR A 125 14.32 2.27 -6.20
C TYR A 125 14.47 3.13 -7.46
N ILE A 126 13.41 3.83 -7.87
CA ILE A 126 13.48 4.81 -8.96
C ILE A 126 14.30 6.03 -8.54
N LEU A 127 14.12 6.55 -7.33
CA LEU A 127 14.89 7.70 -6.82
C LEU A 127 16.40 7.40 -6.78
N GLU A 128 16.78 6.24 -6.25
CA GLU A 128 18.17 5.77 -6.20
C GLU A 128 18.75 5.61 -7.61
N ALA A 129 18.05 4.92 -8.51
CA ALA A 129 18.51 4.73 -9.88
C ALA A 129 18.58 6.07 -10.65
N ALA A 130 17.65 6.99 -10.42
CA ALA A 130 17.65 8.31 -11.03
C ALA A 130 18.86 9.14 -10.57
N ALA A 131 19.21 9.09 -9.29
CA ALA A 131 20.41 9.73 -8.75
C ALA A 131 21.70 9.17 -9.41
N GLU A 132 21.80 7.84 -9.50
CA GLU A 132 22.95 7.17 -10.13
C GLU A 132 23.13 7.52 -11.63
N HIS A 133 22.01 7.76 -12.35
CA HIS A 133 22.00 7.99 -13.79
C HIS A 133 21.73 9.45 -14.20
N GLY A 134 21.65 10.38 -13.25
CA GLY A 134 21.39 11.80 -13.50
C GLY A 134 20.05 12.04 -14.19
N LYS A 135 18.98 11.37 -13.72
CA LYS A 135 17.62 11.51 -14.24
C LYS A 135 16.74 12.32 -13.30
N GLU A 136 15.74 13.00 -13.85
CA GLU A 136 14.74 13.73 -13.07
C GLU A 136 13.57 12.80 -12.73
N VAL A 137 13.02 12.96 -11.52
CA VAL A 137 11.85 12.21 -11.03
C VAL A 137 10.73 13.16 -10.64
N TRP A 138 9.57 13.04 -11.28
CA TRP A 138 8.41 13.85 -10.98
C TRP A 138 7.27 12.95 -10.50
N VAL A 139 6.76 13.17 -9.30
CA VAL A 139 5.57 12.48 -8.78
C VAL A 139 4.32 13.30 -9.11
N LEU A 140 3.38 12.70 -9.82
CA LEU A 140 2.05 13.23 -10.08
C LEU A 140 1.16 12.78 -8.92
N ASP A 141 1.12 13.59 -7.84
CA ASP A 141 0.66 13.11 -6.54
C ASP A 141 -0.83 12.74 -6.51
N ARG A 142 -1.15 11.72 -5.71
CA ARG A 142 -2.49 11.14 -5.52
C ARG A 142 -2.84 11.04 -4.05
N PRO A 143 -4.15 11.00 -3.71
CA PRO A 143 -4.59 10.86 -2.32
C PRO A 143 -4.05 9.59 -1.66
N ASN A 144 -3.74 9.71 -0.37
CA ASN A 144 -3.58 8.53 0.48
C ASN A 144 -4.96 8.10 1.01
N PRO A 145 -5.53 6.95 0.57
CA PRO A 145 -6.87 6.54 0.95
C PRO A 145 -7.00 6.16 2.44
N ALA A 146 -5.89 5.80 3.10
CA ALA A 146 -5.84 5.59 4.54
C ALA A 146 -5.78 6.91 5.33
N GLY A 147 -5.60 8.06 4.66
CA GLY A 147 -5.54 9.38 5.27
C GLY A 147 -4.30 9.62 6.14
N ARG A 148 -4.42 10.51 7.11
CA ARG A 148 -3.31 10.96 7.97
C ARG A 148 -3.04 10.14 9.24
N PRO A 149 -3.95 9.33 9.81
CA PRO A 149 -3.64 8.56 11.01
C PRO A 149 -2.42 7.66 10.82
N ILE A 150 -1.64 7.55 11.90
CA ILE A 150 -0.44 6.71 11.99
C ILE A 150 -0.78 5.50 12.85
N GLU A 151 -0.21 4.34 12.51
CA GLU A 151 -0.38 3.14 13.31
C GLU A 151 0.68 2.08 13.04
N GLY A 152 1.08 1.38 14.09
CA GLY A 152 1.90 0.18 14.03
C GLY A 152 3.39 0.44 14.26
N LEU A 153 4.12 -0.66 14.36
CA LEU A 153 5.56 -0.67 14.60
C LEU A 153 6.34 -0.13 13.40
N THR A 154 7.39 0.61 13.68
CA THR A 154 8.41 1.00 12.70
C THR A 154 9.23 -0.22 12.27
N LEU A 155 9.59 -0.27 10.99
CA LEU A 155 10.48 -1.31 10.46
C LEU A 155 11.86 -1.20 11.10
N LEU A 156 12.37 -2.31 11.61
CA LEU A 156 13.68 -2.40 12.23
C LEU A 156 14.79 -2.49 11.17
N ASN A 157 15.95 -1.91 11.50
CA ASN A 157 17.16 -2.05 10.67
C ASN A 157 17.50 -3.52 10.43
N GLY A 158 17.79 -3.89 9.16
CA GLY A 158 18.04 -5.27 8.72
C GLY A 158 16.77 -6.08 8.41
N TRP A 159 15.59 -5.42 8.43
CA TRP A 159 14.32 -5.99 7.99
C TRP A 159 13.79 -5.34 6.71
N GLU A 160 14.58 -4.48 6.10
CA GLU A 160 14.27 -3.88 4.80
C GLU A 160 14.07 -4.98 3.75
N SER A 161 13.06 -4.80 2.90
CA SER A 161 12.70 -5.73 1.84
C SER A 161 11.89 -5.01 0.77
N PHE A 162 11.46 -5.72 -0.27
CA PHE A 162 10.56 -5.12 -1.27
C PHE A 162 9.21 -4.66 -0.69
N VAL A 163 8.82 -5.18 0.47
CA VAL A 163 7.61 -4.78 1.22
C VAL A 163 7.93 -3.92 2.46
N GLY A 164 9.09 -3.29 2.48
CA GLY A 164 9.52 -2.46 3.61
C GLY A 164 10.71 -1.59 3.25
N ALA A 165 10.46 -0.41 2.70
CA ALA A 165 11.48 0.46 2.13
C ALA A 165 12.21 1.36 3.13
N GLY A 166 11.82 1.38 4.40
CA GLY A 166 12.46 2.23 5.39
C GLY A 166 11.78 2.18 6.76
N PRO A 167 12.37 2.85 7.77
CA PRO A 167 11.90 2.83 9.15
C PRO A 167 10.64 3.69 9.35
N ILE A 168 9.57 3.36 8.65
CA ILE A 168 8.25 3.98 8.75
C ILE A 168 7.25 3.00 9.39
N PRO A 169 6.20 3.49 10.08
CA PRO A 169 5.17 2.64 10.65
C PRO A 169 4.30 1.99 9.57
N MET A 170 3.55 0.95 9.93
CA MET A 170 2.69 0.21 9.02
C MET A 170 1.71 1.13 8.28
N ARG A 171 1.00 2.01 8.98
CA ARG A 171 0.17 3.09 8.43
C ARG A 171 0.92 4.40 8.60
N HIS A 172 1.48 4.95 7.51
CA HIS A 172 2.44 6.05 7.57
C HIS A 172 1.82 7.45 7.43
N GLY A 173 0.65 7.57 6.81
CA GLY A 173 -0.09 8.82 6.72
C GLY A 173 0.48 9.88 5.77
N LEU A 174 1.34 9.52 4.82
CA LEU A 174 1.89 10.38 3.78
C LEU A 174 1.33 10.02 2.40
N THR A 175 1.29 10.97 1.48
CA THR A 175 1.12 10.70 0.04
C THR A 175 2.43 10.18 -0.55
N LEU A 176 2.38 9.67 -1.79
CA LEU A 176 3.59 9.18 -2.46
C LEU A 176 4.59 10.32 -2.73
N GLY A 177 4.10 11.52 -3.06
CA GLY A 177 4.93 12.70 -3.24
C GLY A 177 5.63 13.14 -1.95
N GLU A 178 4.92 13.10 -0.82
CA GLU A 178 5.47 13.38 0.51
C GLU A 178 6.50 12.33 0.93
N LEU A 179 6.24 11.03 0.65
CA LEU A 179 7.19 9.94 0.90
C LEU A 179 8.48 10.09 0.08
N GLY A 180 8.39 10.53 -1.18
CA GLY A 180 9.57 10.80 -2.00
C GLY A 180 10.48 11.86 -1.37
N ASN A 181 9.91 12.97 -0.88
CA ASN A 181 10.67 13.99 -0.14
C ASN A 181 11.33 13.40 1.12
N TRP A 182 10.60 12.56 1.85
CA TRP A 182 11.14 11.91 3.04
C TRP A 182 12.29 10.95 2.69
N PHE A 183 12.14 10.10 1.66
CA PHE A 183 13.21 9.19 1.22
C PHE A 183 14.48 9.93 0.84
N ILE A 184 14.34 11.02 0.08
CA ILE A 184 15.47 11.86 -0.35
C ILE A 184 16.22 12.39 0.86
N ALA A 185 15.52 12.92 1.85
CA ALA A 185 16.12 13.44 3.07
C ALA A 185 16.73 12.34 3.94
N HIS A 186 15.98 11.23 4.15
CA HIS A 186 16.38 10.15 5.03
C HIS A 186 17.61 9.38 4.51
N TYR A 187 17.64 9.08 3.21
CA TYR A 187 18.74 8.35 2.57
C TYR A 187 19.80 9.25 1.91
N ASN A 188 19.64 10.57 2.02
CA ASN A 188 20.54 11.55 1.40
C ASN A 188 20.76 11.29 -0.11
N ILE A 189 19.65 11.12 -0.86
CA ILE A 189 19.65 10.83 -2.29
C ILE A 189 19.80 12.15 -3.06
N ASP A 190 20.84 12.28 -3.89
CA ASP A 190 21.06 13.47 -4.74
C ASP A 190 20.36 13.31 -6.09
N VAL A 191 19.09 13.68 -6.13
CA VAL A 191 18.22 13.54 -7.32
C VAL A 191 17.41 14.82 -7.55
N ASP A 192 17.22 15.20 -8.83
CA ASP A 192 16.27 16.25 -9.20
C ASP A 192 14.85 15.71 -9.07
N TYR A 193 14.17 16.13 -8.00
CA TYR A 193 12.87 15.63 -7.60
C TYR A 193 11.81 16.73 -7.56
N ARG A 194 10.64 16.44 -8.12
CA ARG A 194 9.51 17.37 -8.13
C ARG A 194 8.21 16.65 -7.85
N VAL A 195 7.35 17.28 -7.05
CA VAL A 195 5.95 16.85 -6.87
C VAL A 195 5.04 17.79 -7.62
N ILE A 196 4.18 17.24 -8.47
CA ILE A 196 3.01 17.96 -8.99
C ILE A 196 1.88 17.70 -8.00
N GLU A 197 1.75 18.65 -7.09
CA GLU A 197 0.80 18.58 -5.97
C GLU A 197 -0.65 18.48 -6.47
N MET A 198 -1.53 17.91 -5.65
CA MET A 198 -2.97 17.93 -5.85
C MET A 198 -3.54 19.33 -5.58
N GLU A 199 -4.67 19.64 -6.19
CA GLU A 199 -5.44 20.87 -5.91
C GLU A 199 -6.70 20.53 -5.14
N GLY A 200 -6.86 21.11 -3.94
CA GLY A 200 -8.05 20.92 -3.10
C GLY A 200 -8.07 19.59 -2.33
N TYR A 201 -6.94 18.95 -2.11
CA TYR A 201 -6.82 17.78 -1.24
C TYR A 201 -6.88 18.21 0.23
N ALA A 202 -7.77 17.59 0.99
CA ALA A 202 -7.99 17.86 2.40
C ALA A 202 -8.06 16.54 3.20
N PRO A 203 -6.92 15.92 3.53
CA PRO A 203 -6.85 14.56 4.07
C PRO A 203 -7.48 14.39 5.46
N ASN A 204 -7.70 15.49 6.19
CA ASN A 204 -8.32 15.47 7.51
C ASN A 204 -9.81 15.82 7.49
N SER A 205 -10.39 16.07 6.30
CA SER A 205 -11.78 16.53 6.18
C SER A 205 -12.73 15.37 5.90
N ALA A 206 -13.83 15.32 6.70
CA ALA A 206 -14.95 14.44 6.44
C ALA A 206 -15.73 14.90 5.17
N PRO A 207 -16.45 14.00 4.51
CA PRO A 207 -16.64 12.59 4.84
C PRO A 207 -15.59 11.66 4.24
N GLY A 208 -14.88 12.07 3.19
CA GLY A 208 -13.95 11.22 2.45
C GLY A 208 -12.57 11.02 3.12
N TYR A 209 -12.14 11.99 3.91
CA TYR A 209 -10.80 12.05 4.52
C TYR A 209 -9.69 11.85 3.47
N GLY A 210 -9.01 10.74 3.49
CA GLY A 210 -7.98 10.41 2.52
C GLY A 210 -8.48 10.13 1.09
N TRP A 211 -9.80 9.98 0.85
CA TRP A 211 -10.35 9.73 -0.49
C TRP A 211 -11.56 10.63 -0.77
N PRO A 212 -11.54 11.42 -1.86
CA PRO A 212 -12.67 12.29 -2.20
C PRO A 212 -13.89 11.48 -2.66
N GLU A 213 -15.08 11.85 -2.17
CA GLU A 213 -16.32 11.13 -2.48
C GLU A 213 -16.77 11.26 -3.94
N ASP A 214 -16.32 12.29 -4.64
CA ASP A 214 -16.60 12.56 -6.04
C ASP A 214 -15.67 11.80 -7.00
N ARG A 215 -14.81 10.93 -6.47
CA ARG A 215 -13.87 10.13 -7.26
C ARG A 215 -14.26 8.66 -7.29
N ILE A 216 -14.32 8.11 -8.49
CA ILE A 216 -14.51 6.69 -8.71
C ILE A 216 -13.25 5.95 -8.26
N TRP A 217 -13.43 4.87 -7.49
CA TRP A 217 -12.33 3.98 -7.14
C TRP A 217 -11.97 3.08 -8.32
N ILE A 218 -10.71 3.08 -8.68
CA ILE A 218 -10.12 2.10 -9.61
C ILE A 218 -9.10 1.28 -8.83
N ASN A 219 -9.16 -0.03 -8.98
CA ASN A 219 -8.30 -0.95 -8.26
C ASN A 219 -6.82 -0.72 -8.58
N PRO A 220 -6.00 -0.25 -7.64
CA PRO A 220 -4.55 -0.12 -7.86
C PRO A 220 -3.85 -1.47 -7.97
N SER A 221 -4.43 -2.50 -7.41
CA SER A 221 -4.05 -3.91 -7.61
C SER A 221 -5.32 -4.76 -7.65
N PRO A 222 -5.31 -5.97 -8.22
CA PRO A 222 -6.51 -6.77 -8.47
C PRO A 222 -7.40 -7.04 -7.25
N ASN A 223 -6.80 -7.15 -6.06
CA ASN A 223 -7.54 -7.40 -4.82
C ASN A 223 -7.82 -6.12 -3.99
N ALA A 224 -7.44 -4.93 -4.48
CA ALA A 224 -7.74 -3.65 -3.84
C ALA A 224 -9.06 -3.08 -4.38
N ALA A 225 -10.17 -3.74 -4.05
CA ALA A 225 -11.44 -3.59 -4.75
C ALA A 225 -12.19 -2.28 -4.45
N ASN A 226 -11.92 -1.61 -3.32
CA ASN A 226 -12.67 -0.44 -2.88
C ASN A 226 -11.97 0.29 -1.72
N ILE A 227 -12.53 1.43 -1.33
CA ILE A 227 -12.00 2.28 -0.27
C ILE A 227 -12.06 1.62 1.12
N ASN A 228 -13.03 0.75 1.39
CA ASN A 228 -13.11 0.01 2.64
C ASN A 228 -11.91 -0.91 2.82
N MET A 229 -11.56 -1.65 1.74
CA MET A 229 -10.35 -2.47 1.70
C MET A 229 -9.10 -1.62 1.94
N ALA A 230 -8.94 -0.50 1.24
CA ALA A 230 -7.76 0.37 1.37
C ALA A 230 -7.57 0.89 2.80
N ARG A 231 -8.66 1.26 3.48
CA ARG A 231 -8.65 1.69 4.90
C ARG A 231 -8.28 0.55 5.85
N ALA A 232 -8.75 -0.67 5.59
CA ALA A 232 -8.48 -1.84 6.43
C ALA A 232 -7.09 -2.45 6.17
N TYR A 233 -6.48 -2.16 5.04
CA TYR A 233 -5.31 -2.86 4.51
C TYR A 233 -4.11 -2.88 5.45
N ALA A 234 -3.81 -1.80 6.18
CA ALA A 234 -2.71 -1.76 7.14
C ALA A 234 -2.82 -2.82 8.27
N GLY A 235 -4.02 -3.36 8.46
CA GLY A 235 -4.25 -4.52 9.33
C GLY A 235 -4.36 -5.82 8.54
N THR A 236 -5.28 -5.88 7.58
CA THR A 236 -5.65 -7.13 6.92
C THR A 236 -4.54 -7.74 6.06
N VAL A 237 -3.57 -6.95 5.59
CA VAL A 237 -2.37 -7.48 4.91
C VAL A 237 -1.56 -8.43 5.81
N MET A 238 -1.60 -8.26 7.13
CA MET A 238 -0.92 -9.15 8.07
C MET A 238 -1.43 -10.60 7.99
N VAL A 239 -2.66 -10.80 7.51
CA VAL A 239 -3.24 -12.14 7.32
C VAL A 239 -2.49 -12.94 6.25
N GLU A 240 -1.77 -12.30 5.33
CA GLU A 240 -0.91 -12.98 4.36
C GLU A 240 0.22 -13.78 5.06
N GLY A 241 0.68 -13.31 6.22
CA GLY A 241 1.65 -14.01 7.07
C GLY A 241 1.06 -15.06 8.01
N ALA A 242 -0.27 -15.26 7.97
CA ALA A 242 -0.97 -16.23 8.82
C ALA A 242 -1.61 -17.35 7.98
N THR A 243 -1.97 -18.45 8.62
CA THR A 243 -2.65 -19.60 7.98
C THR A 243 -4.13 -19.36 7.75
N ILE A 244 -4.77 -18.44 8.50
CA ILE A 244 -6.16 -18.03 8.23
C ILE A 244 -6.27 -17.30 6.90
N SER A 245 -7.43 -17.31 6.26
CA SER A 245 -7.66 -16.69 4.95
C SER A 245 -8.11 -15.24 5.07
N GLU A 246 -7.58 -14.39 4.19
CA GLU A 246 -8.05 -13.03 3.90
C GLU A 246 -9.11 -12.99 2.77
N GLY A 247 -9.69 -14.14 2.41
CA GLY A 247 -10.79 -14.24 1.46
C GLY A 247 -10.42 -14.04 0.00
N ARG A 248 -9.23 -14.48 -0.43
CA ARG A 248 -8.81 -14.37 -1.84
C ARG A 248 -9.81 -15.01 -2.80
N GLY A 249 -10.13 -14.27 -3.86
CA GLY A 249 -11.12 -14.67 -4.86
C GLY A 249 -12.58 -14.49 -4.45
N THR A 250 -12.85 -13.96 -3.24
CA THR A 250 -14.16 -13.40 -2.91
C THR A 250 -14.24 -11.95 -3.40
N THR A 251 -15.45 -11.37 -3.43
CA THR A 251 -15.65 -9.96 -3.77
C THR A 251 -15.22 -9.00 -2.65
N ARG A 252 -14.74 -9.53 -1.51
CA ARG A 252 -14.35 -8.78 -0.30
C ARG A 252 -12.98 -9.21 0.24
N ALA A 253 -12.07 -9.61 -0.67
CA ALA A 253 -10.71 -9.94 -0.30
C ALA A 253 -10.05 -8.78 0.47
N LEU A 254 -9.28 -9.14 1.54
CA LEU A 254 -8.62 -8.16 2.42
C LEU A 254 -9.56 -7.21 3.18
N GLU A 255 -10.86 -7.50 3.21
CA GLU A 255 -11.85 -6.84 4.06
C GLU A 255 -12.41 -7.79 5.13
N LEU A 256 -12.02 -9.05 5.07
CA LEU A 256 -12.46 -10.11 5.97
C LEU A 256 -11.33 -11.11 6.23
N PHE A 257 -11.45 -11.85 7.31
CA PHE A 257 -10.51 -12.92 7.66
C PHE A 257 -11.21 -14.03 8.43
N GLY A 258 -10.72 -15.25 8.31
CA GLY A 258 -11.27 -16.43 9.00
C GLY A 258 -10.68 -17.73 8.50
N ALA A 259 -11.18 -18.84 9.05
CA ALA A 259 -10.76 -20.20 8.70
C ALA A 259 -11.90 -21.20 8.91
N PRO A 260 -11.80 -22.44 8.36
CA PRO A 260 -12.83 -23.46 8.54
C PRO A 260 -12.95 -24.00 9.96
N ASP A 261 -11.84 -24.00 10.69
CA ASP A 261 -11.64 -24.63 12.00
C ASP A 261 -11.59 -23.62 13.17
N ILE A 262 -11.95 -22.36 12.90
CA ILE A 262 -12.01 -21.29 13.91
C ILE A 262 -13.47 -20.83 14.08
N ASP A 263 -13.93 -20.74 15.33
CA ASP A 263 -15.18 -20.07 15.65
C ASP A 263 -14.99 -18.55 15.71
N ALA A 264 -15.34 -17.87 14.64
CA ALA A 264 -15.23 -16.41 14.55
C ALA A 264 -16.08 -15.67 15.59
N SER A 265 -17.18 -16.29 16.08
CA SER A 265 -18.02 -15.70 17.14
C SER A 265 -17.27 -15.67 18.48
N ALA A 266 -16.57 -16.76 18.81
CA ALA A 266 -15.74 -16.84 20.00
C ALA A 266 -14.53 -15.89 19.91
N VAL A 267 -13.90 -15.80 18.72
CA VAL A 267 -12.79 -14.85 18.45
C VAL A 267 -13.27 -13.42 18.66
N LEU A 268 -14.37 -13.01 18.05
CA LEU A 268 -14.92 -11.65 18.18
C LEU A 268 -15.31 -11.32 19.64
N ALA A 269 -15.90 -12.28 20.35
CA ALA A 269 -16.21 -12.11 21.78
C ALA A 269 -14.93 -11.90 22.60
N LYS A 270 -13.88 -12.69 22.32
CA LYS A 270 -12.58 -12.55 22.99
C LYS A 270 -11.89 -11.23 22.69
N MET A 271 -11.96 -10.74 21.43
CA MET A 271 -11.46 -9.42 21.06
C MET A 271 -12.15 -8.30 21.85
N ARG A 272 -13.48 -8.37 21.99
CA ARG A 272 -14.29 -7.39 22.75
C ARG A 272 -13.98 -7.41 24.25
N ASP A 273 -13.68 -8.58 24.80
CA ASP A 273 -13.30 -8.74 26.21
C ASP A 273 -11.88 -8.19 26.46
N PHE A 274 -10.94 -8.42 25.54
CA PHE A 274 -9.52 -8.18 25.75
C PHE A 274 -9.11 -6.70 25.50
N ALA A 275 -9.58 -6.09 24.40
CA ALA A 275 -9.27 -4.70 24.05
C ALA A 275 -10.40 -4.03 23.26
N PRO A 276 -11.57 -3.76 23.87
CA PRO A 276 -12.72 -3.19 23.16
C PRO A 276 -12.44 -1.85 22.47
N HIS A 277 -11.54 -1.04 23.01
CA HIS A 277 -11.18 0.27 22.47
C HIS A 277 -10.39 0.21 21.15
N TRP A 278 -9.80 -0.92 20.78
CA TRP A 278 -9.16 -1.12 19.49
C TRP A 278 -10.15 -1.51 18.38
N LEU A 279 -11.40 -1.79 18.74
CA LEU A 279 -12.48 -2.13 17.80
C LEU A 279 -13.36 -0.93 17.42
N SER A 280 -13.02 0.27 17.91
CA SER A 280 -13.73 1.50 17.56
C SER A 280 -13.46 1.94 16.12
N GLY A 281 -14.33 2.81 15.60
CA GLY A 281 -14.15 3.42 14.28
C GLY A 281 -14.52 2.53 13.10
N CYS A 282 -15.02 1.31 13.34
CA CYS A 282 -15.53 0.41 12.31
C CYS A 282 -16.68 -0.47 12.83
N ILE A 283 -17.37 -1.14 11.92
CA ILE A 283 -18.35 -2.18 12.27
C ILE A 283 -17.76 -3.53 11.92
N LEU A 284 -17.79 -4.46 12.89
CA LEU A 284 -17.37 -5.85 12.70
C LEU A 284 -18.60 -6.76 12.59
N ARG A 285 -18.65 -7.52 11.51
CA ARG A 285 -19.73 -8.44 11.19
C ARG A 285 -19.22 -9.87 11.06
N LEU A 286 -19.89 -10.82 11.70
CA LEU A 286 -19.66 -12.24 11.42
C LEU A 286 -20.12 -12.58 10.01
N CYS A 287 -19.34 -13.40 9.31
CA CYS A 287 -19.63 -13.82 7.94
C CYS A 287 -19.15 -15.24 7.67
N TRP A 288 -19.69 -15.81 6.60
CA TRP A 288 -19.21 -17.04 6.02
C TRP A 288 -18.72 -16.73 4.59
N PHE A 289 -17.59 -17.33 4.20
CA PHE A 289 -17.03 -17.13 2.88
C PHE A 289 -16.23 -18.36 2.43
N GLU A 290 -16.10 -18.52 1.12
CA GLU A 290 -15.31 -19.58 0.51
C GLU A 290 -14.28 -18.95 -0.43
N PRO A 291 -12.97 -19.03 -0.12
CA PRO A 291 -11.91 -18.55 -0.99
C PRO A 291 -11.86 -19.36 -2.30
N THR A 292 -11.61 -18.68 -3.43
CA THR A 292 -11.53 -19.37 -4.75
C THR A 292 -10.10 -19.64 -5.19
N PHE A 293 -9.11 -19.04 -4.50
CA PHE A 293 -7.71 -19.37 -4.66
C PHE A 293 -6.94 -19.08 -3.35
N HIS A 294 -5.68 -19.52 -3.27
CA HIS A 294 -4.79 -19.38 -2.12
C HIS A 294 -5.26 -20.21 -0.89
N LYS A 295 -5.25 -19.62 0.32
CA LYS A 295 -5.53 -20.34 1.57
C LYS A 295 -7.00 -20.79 1.66
N HIS A 296 -7.22 -22.02 2.09
CA HIS A 296 -8.53 -22.64 2.29
C HIS A 296 -9.43 -22.63 1.03
N VAL A 297 -8.84 -22.66 -0.17
CA VAL A 297 -9.58 -22.68 -1.45
C VAL A 297 -10.64 -23.78 -1.45
N GLY A 298 -11.88 -23.42 -1.84
CA GLY A 298 -13.01 -24.34 -1.93
C GLY A 298 -13.51 -24.85 -0.57
N THR A 299 -13.12 -24.22 0.54
CA THR A 299 -13.56 -24.62 1.88
C THR A 299 -14.27 -23.46 2.57
N LEU A 300 -15.46 -23.75 3.13
CA LEU A 300 -16.25 -22.76 3.84
C LEU A 300 -15.56 -22.31 5.12
N CYS A 301 -15.23 -21.02 5.20
CA CYS A 301 -14.61 -20.38 6.35
C CYS A 301 -15.64 -19.60 7.17
N HIS A 302 -15.54 -19.66 8.51
CA HIS A 302 -16.21 -18.75 9.42
C HIS A 302 -15.29 -17.57 9.71
N GLY A 303 -15.78 -16.35 9.58
CA GLY A 303 -14.90 -15.18 9.66
C GLY A 303 -15.55 -13.90 10.16
N ILE A 304 -14.71 -12.87 10.23
CA ILE A 304 -15.07 -11.51 10.63
C ILE A 304 -14.81 -10.60 9.44
N GLN A 305 -15.82 -9.81 9.05
CA GLN A 305 -15.71 -8.75 8.04
C GLN A 305 -15.61 -7.39 8.70
N ILE A 306 -14.71 -6.55 8.18
CA ILE A 306 -14.46 -5.19 8.65
C ILE A 306 -15.19 -4.21 7.73
N HIS A 307 -16.01 -3.33 8.29
CA HIS A 307 -16.65 -2.23 7.59
C HIS A 307 -16.09 -0.89 8.12
N ALA A 308 -15.15 -0.31 7.37
CA ALA A 308 -14.54 0.99 7.61
C ALA A 308 -15.13 2.05 6.63
N GLU A 309 -16.44 2.04 6.48
CA GLU A 309 -17.22 2.90 5.58
C GLU A 309 -18.58 3.24 6.18
N GLY A 310 -19.27 4.22 5.58
CA GLY A 310 -20.61 4.62 6.01
C GLY A 310 -20.66 5.24 7.41
N PRO A 311 -21.87 5.27 8.04
CA PRO A 311 -22.07 5.99 9.32
C PRO A 311 -21.30 5.44 10.51
N GLY A 312 -20.80 4.20 10.43
CA GLY A 312 -20.01 3.55 11.50
C GLY A 312 -18.51 3.78 11.39
N TYR A 313 -18.04 4.51 10.39
CA TYR A 313 -16.64 4.80 10.22
C TYR A 313 -16.22 6.07 10.95
N GLU A 314 -15.24 5.93 11.84
CA GLU A 314 -14.60 7.04 12.54
C GLU A 314 -13.09 7.06 12.19
N HIS A 315 -12.71 7.98 11.33
CA HIS A 315 -11.40 8.00 10.69
C HIS A 315 -10.21 7.95 11.68
N VAL A 316 -10.25 8.74 12.75
CA VAL A 316 -9.20 8.81 13.77
C VAL A 316 -9.28 7.63 14.74
N GLY A 317 -10.49 7.13 15.01
CA GLY A 317 -10.75 6.02 15.92
C GLY A 317 -10.42 4.65 15.32
N PHE A 318 -10.44 4.52 13.99
CA PHE A 318 -10.21 3.24 13.31
C PHE A 318 -8.72 2.85 13.33
N LYS A 319 -8.42 1.72 13.97
CA LYS A 319 -7.07 1.19 14.17
C LYS A 319 -6.93 -0.20 13.53
N PRO A 320 -6.78 -0.28 12.20
CA PRO A 320 -6.76 -1.56 11.48
C PRO A 320 -5.64 -2.50 11.91
N TRP A 321 -4.43 -1.97 12.15
CA TRP A 321 -3.29 -2.79 12.57
C TRP A 321 -3.52 -3.41 13.96
N ARG A 322 -3.95 -2.61 14.96
CA ARG A 322 -4.27 -3.11 16.30
C ARG A 322 -5.45 -4.07 16.28
N LEU A 323 -6.46 -3.80 15.46
CA LEU A 323 -7.61 -4.71 15.27
C LEU A 323 -7.16 -6.09 14.81
N GLN A 324 -6.29 -6.15 13.79
CA GLN A 324 -5.79 -7.43 13.29
C GLN A 324 -4.84 -8.10 14.27
N ALA A 325 -3.96 -7.35 14.92
CA ALA A 325 -3.12 -7.86 16.00
C ALA A 325 -3.96 -8.50 17.12
N LEU A 326 -5.05 -7.84 17.50
CA LEU A 326 -6.01 -8.34 18.49
C LEU A 326 -6.71 -9.62 18.03
N ALA A 327 -7.06 -9.73 16.75
CA ALA A 327 -7.64 -10.95 16.19
C ALA A 327 -6.67 -12.14 16.29
N PHE A 328 -5.40 -11.97 15.94
CA PHE A 328 -4.37 -12.99 16.11
C PHE A 328 -4.19 -13.37 17.58
N LYS A 329 -4.16 -12.37 18.47
CA LYS A 329 -4.07 -12.61 19.92
C LYS A 329 -5.26 -13.40 20.45
N ALA A 330 -6.47 -13.06 20.05
CA ALA A 330 -7.68 -13.77 20.44
C ALA A 330 -7.67 -15.23 19.96
N ILE A 331 -7.24 -15.47 18.71
CA ILE A 331 -7.07 -16.82 18.15
C ILE A 331 -6.06 -17.60 19.00
N ARG A 332 -4.87 -17.03 19.26
CA ARG A 332 -3.83 -17.70 20.05
C ARG A 332 -4.29 -18.06 21.48
N LEU A 333 -5.08 -17.18 22.12
CA LEU A 333 -5.62 -17.44 23.46
C LEU A 333 -6.71 -18.52 23.49
N LEU A 334 -7.53 -18.61 22.43
CA LEU A 334 -8.60 -19.60 22.31
C LEU A 334 -8.10 -20.95 21.79
N TYR A 335 -7.09 -20.92 20.93
CA TYR A 335 -6.51 -22.08 20.26
C TYR A 335 -4.98 -22.05 20.42
N PRO A 336 -4.44 -22.39 21.61
CA PRO A 336 -3.00 -22.25 21.90
C PRO A 336 -2.09 -23.02 20.93
N ASP A 337 -2.54 -24.19 20.47
CA ASP A 337 -1.78 -25.10 19.61
C ASP A 337 -2.06 -24.87 18.10
N TYR A 338 -2.86 -23.83 17.75
CA TYR A 338 -3.15 -23.52 16.34
C TYR A 338 -1.89 -23.10 15.61
N ASP A 339 -1.63 -23.72 14.45
CA ASP A 339 -0.55 -23.33 13.56
C ASP A 339 -0.90 -22.02 12.84
N LEU A 340 -0.69 -20.89 13.53
CA LEU A 340 -1.14 -19.57 13.09
C LEU A 340 -0.22 -18.94 12.04
N TRP A 341 1.09 -19.22 12.11
CA TRP A 341 2.05 -18.49 11.31
C TRP A 341 2.50 -19.29 10.08
N ARG A 342 2.44 -18.65 8.91
CA ARG A 342 2.95 -19.26 7.68
C ARG A 342 4.48 -19.16 7.60
N ASP A 343 5.12 -20.28 7.32
CA ASP A 343 6.54 -20.36 7.01
C ASP A 343 6.71 -20.57 5.49
N PHE A 344 6.97 -19.48 4.79
CA PHE A 344 7.26 -19.48 3.35
C PHE A 344 8.03 -18.20 2.99
N PRO A 345 8.81 -18.20 1.87
CA PRO A 345 9.56 -17.02 1.43
C PRO A 345 8.63 -15.89 0.97
N TYR A 346 8.23 -15.02 1.89
CA TYR A 346 7.40 -13.86 1.57
C TYR A 346 8.24 -12.79 0.88
N GLU A 347 7.83 -12.39 -0.33
CA GLU A 347 8.59 -11.48 -1.21
C GLU A 347 10.08 -11.86 -1.33
N TYR A 348 10.31 -13.17 -1.44
CA TYR A 348 11.64 -13.79 -1.61
C TYR A 348 12.58 -13.68 -0.40
N GLU A 349 12.10 -13.20 0.76
CA GLU A 349 12.88 -13.17 2.00
C GLU A 349 13.01 -14.59 2.59
N LEU A 350 14.23 -15.06 2.68
CA LEU A 350 14.56 -16.41 3.20
C LEU A 350 14.89 -16.37 4.70
N GLY A 351 14.46 -17.39 5.43
CA GLY A 351 14.83 -17.55 6.86
C GLY A 351 14.14 -16.58 7.82
N LYS A 352 13.13 -15.85 7.36
CA LYS A 352 12.27 -14.99 8.15
C LYS A 352 10.82 -15.45 7.99
N LEU A 353 10.05 -15.47 9.06
CA LEU A 353 8.61 -15.73 8.96
C LEU A 353 7.90 -14.57 8.22
N ALA A 354 6.94 -14.89 7.38
CA ALA A 354 6.21 -13.90 6.60
C ALA A 354 5.59 -12.79 7.48
N ILE A 355 5.02 -13.14 8.62
CA ILE A 355 4.45 -12.15 9.56
C ILE A 355 5.50 -11.18 10.11
N ASP A 356 6.74 -11.63 10.33
CA ASP A 356 7.82 -10.80 10.83
C ASP A 356 8.34 -9.86 9.72
N VAL A 357 8.41 -10.34 8.46
CA VAL A 357 8.74 -9.49 7.29
C VAL A 357 7.69 -8.40 7.14
N ILE A 358 6.41 -8.76 7.16
CA ILE A 358 5.28 -7.82 7.05
C ILE A 358 5.35 -6.74 8.15
N ASN A 359 5.64 -7.12 9.39
CA ASN A 359 5.69 -6.16 10.50
C ASN A 359 7.04 -5.46 10.67
N GLY A 360 8.04 -5.82 9.86
CA GLY A 360 9.38 -5.23 9.93
C GLY A 360 10.16 -5.63 11.18
N GLY A 361 9.85 -6.83 11.72
CA GLY A 361 10.48 -7.42 12.90
C GLY A 361 9.54 -8.36 13.65
N PRO A 362 10.07 -9.16 14.61
CA PRO A 362 9.33 -10.21 15.28
C PRO A 362 8.44 -9.74 16.45
N ALA A 363 8.45 -8.46 16.81
CA ALA A 363 7.84 -7.95 18.04
C ALA A 363 6.35 -8.24 18.14
N LEU A 364 5.58 -8.04 17.04
CA LEU A 364 4.15 -8.36 17.02
C LEU A 364 3.89 -9.84 17.26
N ARG A 365 4.58 -10.72 16.54
CA ARG A 365 4.41 -12.18 16.69
C ARG A 365 4.73 -12.63 18.11
N LEU A 366 5.82 -12.16 18.69
CA LEU A 366 6.21 -12.49 20.07
C LEU A 366 5.17 -12.02 21.08
N TRP A 367 4.57 -10.84 20.86
CA TRP A 367 3.45 -10.36 21.70
C TRP A 367 2.22 -11.24 21.53
N VAL A 368 1.86 -11.64 20.32
CA VAL A 368 0.72 -12.54 20.06
C VAL A 368 0.94 -13.89 20.74
N ASP A 369 2.11 -14.48 20.60
CA ASP A 369 2.42 -15.84 21.09
C ASP A 369 2.63 -15.90 22.61
N ASN A 370 2.90 -14.78 23.28
CA ASN A 370 3.01 -14.73 24.74
C ASN A 370 1.61 -14.63 25.40
N PRO A 371 1.08 -15.69 26.04
CA PRO A 371 -0.28 -15.69 26.60
C PRO A 371 -0.49 -14.65 27.71
N ALA A 372 0.58 -14.20 28.36
CA ALA A 372 0.53 -13.21 29.43
C ALA A 372 0.58 -11.76 28.93
N ALA A 373 0.94 -11.53 27.66
CA ALA A 373 1.10 -10.19 27.12
C ALA A 373 -0.25 -9.46 26.99
N THR A 374 -0.28 -8.21 27.41
CA THR A 374 -1.46 -7.34 27.52
C THR A 374 -1.58 -6.34 26.39
N PRO A 375 -2.76 -5.75 26.14
CA PRO A 375 -2.91 -4.63 25.20
C PRO A 375 -2.03 -3.43 25.55
N ALA A 376 -1.89 -3.10 26.83
CA ALA A 376 -1.06 -1.98 27.28
C ALA A 376 0.43 -2.17 26.92
N GLU A 377 0.93 -3.40 26.90
CA GLU A 377 2.30 -3.68 26.45
C GLU A 377 2.46 -3.45 24.95
N LEU A 378 1.47 -3.80 24.12
CA LEU A 378 1.53 -3.50 22.68
C LEU A 378 1.47 -1.98 22.43
N ASP A 379 0.60 -1.26 23.12
CA ASP A 379 0.54 0.20 23.04
C ASP A 379 1.86 0.84 23.51
N ALA A 380 2.48 0.32 24.56
CA ALA A 380 3.79 0.81 25.02
C ALA A 380 4.93 0.54 24.01
N MET A 381 4.84 -0.52 23.21
CA MET A 381 5.81 -0.79 22.14
C MET A 381 5.60 0.13 20.93
N THR A 382 4.35 0.44 20.55
CA THR A 382 4.05 1.21 19.34
C THR A 382 4.05 2.73 19.54
N SER A 383 3.64 3.22 20.72
CA SER A 383 3.48 4.66 20.96
C SER A 383 4.75 5.50 20.76
N PRO A 384 5.96 5.04 21.16
CA PRO A 384 7.18 5.76 20.84
C PRO A 384 7.43 5.92 19.35
N ASP A 385 7.25 4.84 18.58
CA ASP A 385 7.44 4.82 17.13
C ASP A 385 6.44 5.76 16.43
N GLU A 386 5.17 5.64 16.79
CA GLU A 386 4.09 6.47 16.24
C GLU A 386 4.31 7.96 16.56
N THR A 387 4.77 8.26 17.78
CA THR A 387 5.06 9.65 18.21
C THR A 387 6.27 10.22 17.49
N ALA A 388 7.35 9.45 17.37
CA ALA A 388 8.55 9.88 16.64
C ALA A 388 8.24 10.14 15.16
N TRP A 389 7.50 9.22 14.52
CA TRP A 389 7.09 9.38 13.14
C TRP A 389 6.15 10.58 12.92
N GLU A 390 5.20 10.81 13.83
CA GLU A 390 4.34 12.00 13.77
C GLU A 390 5.13 13.31 13.80
N GLN A 391 6.22 13.36 14.55
CA GLN A 391 7.09 14.54 14.58
C GLN A 391 7.95 14.65 13.32
N GLU A 392 8.55 13.55 12.87
CA GLU A 392 9.44 13.49 11.71
C GLU A 392 8.72 13.85 10.41
N ARG A 393 7.55 13.22 10.14
CA ARG A 393 6.82 13.41 8.87
C ARG A 393 6.32 14.83 8.65
N ARG A 394 6.16 15.66 9.72
CA ARG A 394 5.63 17.03 9.62
C ARG A 394 6.42 17.91 8.66
N ALA A 395 7.73 17.68 8.55
CA ALA A 395 8.57 18.44 7.64
C ALA A 395 8.31 18.16 6.16
N PHE A 396 7.59 17.08 5.84
CA PHE A 396 7.36 16.59 4.48
C PHE A 396 5.91 16.73 4.01
N LEU A 397 5.00 17.20 4.89
CA LEU A 397 3.60 17.40 4.54
C LEU A 397 3.45 18.52 3.51
N LEU A 398 2.73 18.23 2.43
CA LEU A 398 2.40 19.18 1.36
C LEU A 398 0.96 19.69 1.50
N TYR A 399 0.12 19.00 2.28
CA TYR A 399 -1.31 19.28 2.43
C TYR A 399 -1.77 19.35 3.88
#